data_3d7f9dfb4d0c716e67a69e472848345d
#
_entry.id   3d7f9dfb4d0c716e67a69e472848345d
#
_cell.length_a   1.000
_cell.length_b   1.000
_cell.length_c   1.000
_cell.angle_alpha   90.00
_cell.angle_beta   90.00
_cell.angle_gamma   90.00
#
_symmetry.space_group_name_H-M   'P 1'
#
loop_
_entity.id
_entity.type
_entity.pdbx_description
1 polymer ?
#
loop_
_entity_poly.entity_id
_entity_poly.type
_entity_poly.pdbx_seq_one_letter_code
_entity_poly.pdbx_strand_id
1 'polypeptide(L)'
;NYFLGAYPGHKNYDRDVLVYCESPDETSSVNDVLAYYESVWNYKESKAFLKNNKCAGNKKVKAARKELLDNYNIYYADNKDYLTDTDYTDETVEVNNIALLSNPIECGAKKPVVWYQLTKLMEQADSQVKIHTPYIICNEYMYDGLKKVCDSVENVSLMTNSVGNNGNPFGSADYYAHKDKVLGTGLEVWEYEGGYSYHGKSVLIDDDISVVGSFNIDMRSVYLDTELMLVIDSKEINEQLGGAMQTYEHSARKANADGTYDNPYNVQPVALTPKRERRMKLIKNFLLWTRYLF
;
A
#
# COMPACT_ATOMS: atom_id res chain seq x y z
N ASN A 1 -4.99 7.14 3.97
CA ASN A 1 -4.14 6.89 5.13
C ASN A 1 -4.43 7.89 6.25
N TYR A 2 -4.89 7.42 7.37
CA TYR A 2 -5.38 8.20 8.51
C TYR A 2 -4.31 9.04 9.24
N PHE A 3 -3.05 8.94 8.87
CA PHE A 3 -1.97 9.81 9.37
C PHE A 3 -1.78 11.07 8.54
N LEU A 4 -2.48 11.18 7.45
CA LEU A 4 -2.37 12.30 6.54
C LEU A 4 -2.75 13.62 7.18
N GLY A 5 -1.98 14.63 6.88
CA GLY A 5 -2.29 15.98 7.28
C GLY A 5 -2.34 16.24 8.78
N ALA A 6 -2.02 15.26 9.62
CA ALA A 6 -1.98 15.46 11.06
C ALA A 6 -0.94 16.49 11.49
N TYR A 7 0.11 16.67 10.66
CA TYR A 7 1.20 17.60 10.94
C TYR A 7 1.52 18.46 9.72
N PRO A 8 1.69 19.76 9.88
CA PRO A 8 2.12 20.64 8.80
C PRO A 8 3.43 20.15 8.17
N GLY A 9 3.47 20.07 6.84
CA GLY A 9 4.62 19.60 6.09
C GLY A 9 4.84 18.08 6.08
N HIS A 10 3.97 17.30 6.73
CA HIS A 10 3.98 15.85 6.61
C HIS A 10 3.48 15.46 5.22
N LYS A 11 4.34 14.80 4.45
CA LYS A 11 3.98 14.25 3.14
C LYS A 11 3.73 12.77 3.29
N ASN A 12 2.58 12.34 2.85
CA ASN A 12 2.24 10.93 2.75
C ASN A 12 1.70 10.66 1.34
N TYR A 13 1.97 9.47 0.84
CA TYR A 13 1.62 9.09 -0.50
C TYR A 13 0.75 7.86 -0.45
N ASP A 14 -0.52 8.11 -0.49
CA ASP A 14 -1.55 7.11 -0.67
C ASP A 14 -2.13 7.25 -2.07
N ARG A 15 -2.84 6.26 -2.49
CA ARG A 15 -3.68 6.28 -3.68
C ARG A 15 -5.09 5.98 -3.25
N ASP A 16 -5.99 6.84 -3.69
CA ASP A 16 -7.40 6.68 -3.47
C ASP A 16 -8.08 6.37 -4.81
N VAL A 17 -9.10 5.56 -4.76
CA VAL A 17 -9.95 5.26 -5.91
C VAL A 17 -11.37 5.65 -5.54
N LEU A 18 -11.98 6.47 -6.37
CA LEU A 18 -13.41 6.77 -6.30
C LEU A 18 -14.15 5.82 -7.22
N VAL A 19 -15.07 5.04 -6.66
CA VAL A 19 -15.99 4.21 -7.44
C VAL A 19 -17.36 4.83 -7.38
N TYR A 20 -17.90 5.17 -8.55
CA TYR A 20 -19.24 5.70 -8.70
C TYR A 20 -20.13 4.69 -9.45
N CYS A 21 -21.34 4.50 -8.96
CA CYS A 21 -22.34 3.68 -9.60
C CYS A 21 -23.71 4.35 -9.47
N GLU A 22 -24.27 4.79 -10.60
CA GLU A 22 -25.53 5.54 -10.62
C GLU A 22 -26.74 4.68 -10.26
N SER A 23 -26.77 3.44 -10.73
CA SER A 23 -27.88 2.52 -10.50
C SER A 23 -27.34 1.11 -10.22
N PRO A 24 -26.94 0.81 -8.98
CA PRO A 24 -26.35 -0.48 -8.66
C PRO A 24 -27.39 -1.61 -8.87
N ASP A 25 -27.05 -2.53 -9.74
CA ASP A 25 -27.76 -3.79 -9.91
C ASP A 25 -27.12 -4.90 -9.07
N GLU A 26 -27.62 -6.13 -9.18
CA GLU A 26 -27.12 -7.28 -8.40
C GLU A 26 -25.66 -7.62 -8.69
N THR A 27 -25.10 -7.16 -9.82
CA THR A 27 -23.73 -7.43 -10.27
C THR A 27 -22.75 -6.31 -9.90
N SER A 28 -23.24 -5.20 -9.37
CA SER A 28 -22.39 -4.06 -9.06
C SER A 28 -21.41 -4.34 -7.92
N SER A 29 -20.14 -4.02 -8.14
CA SER A 29 -19.06 -4.12 -7.13
C SER A 29 -19.30 -3.27 -5.88
N VAL A 30 -20.15 -2.24 -5.97
CA VAL A 30 -20.60 -1.45 -4.81
C VAL A 30 -21.33 -2.33 -3.80
N ASN A 31 -22.10 -3.33 -4.27
CA ASN A 31 -22.76 -4.29 -3.39
C ASN A 31 -21.76 -5.20 -2.66
N ASP A 32 -20.66 -5.58 -3.31
CA ASP A 32 -19.59 -6.37 -2.66
C ASP A 32 -18.92 -5.57 -1.55
N VAL A 33 -18.64 -4.28 -1.80
CA VAL A 33 -18.10 -3.37 -0.79
C VAL A 33 -19.07 -3.19 0.37
N LEU A 34 -20.37 -3.02 0.08
CA LEU A 34 -21.40 -2.90 1.11
C LEU A 34 -21.53 -4.18 1.93
N ALA A 35 -21.58 -5.34 1.29
CA ALA A 35 -21.63 -6.63 1.97
C ALA A 35 -20.41 -6.87 2.87
N TYR A 36 -19.21 -6.50 2.39
CA TYR A 36 -18.00 -6.54 3.21
C TYR A 36 -18.12 -5.59 4.41
N TYR A 37 -18.52 -4.33 4.20
CA TYR A 37 -18.73 -3.37 5.28
C TYR A 37 -19.72 -3.90 6.33
N GLU A 38 -20.85 -4.43 5.91
CA GLU A 38 -21.85 -4.99 6.82
C GLU A 38 -21.31 -6.19 7.61
N SER A 39 -20.51 -7.03 6.97
CA SER A 39 -19.88 -8.18 7.65
C SER A 39 -18.93 -7.72 8.77
N VAL A 40 -18.13 -6.68 8.53
CA VAL A 40 -17.26 -6.08 9.55
C VAL A 40 -18.06 -5.35 10.61
N TRP A 41 -19.10 -4.59 10.22
CA TRP A 41 -19.94 -3.85 11.15
C TRP A 41 -20.68 -4.76 12.12
N ASN A 42 -21.22 -5.90 11.62
CA ASN A 42 -21.98 -6.86 12.40
C ASN A 42 -21.10 -7.94 13.05
N TYR A 43 -19.78 -7.88 12.86
CA TYR A 43 -18.88 -8.86 13.45
C TYR A 43 -18.95 -8.82 14.99
N LYS A 44 -18.92 -9.97 15.63
CA LYS A 44 -19.16 -10.10 17.10
C LYS A 44 -18.20 -9.28 17.97
N GLU A 45 -16.98 -9.02 17.50
CA GLU A 45 -15.99 -8.19 18.17
C GLU A 45 -16.13 -6.70 17.84
N SER A 46 -16.91 -6.34 16.82
CA SER A 46 -17.19 -4.94 16.50
C SER A 46 -18.09 -4.33 17.56
N LYS A 47 -17.70 -3.18 18.06
CA LYS A 47 -18.45 -2.47 19.12
C LYS A 47 -18.69 -1.04 18.69
N ALA A 48 -19.93 -0.61 18.81
CA ALA A 48 -20.25 0.80 18.62
C ALA A 48 -19.44 1.66 19.58
N PHE A 49 -18.84 2.74 19.05
CA PHE A 49 -18.18 3.73 19.89
C PHE A 49 -19.20 4.37 20.83
N LEU A 50 -19.08 4.08 22.09
CA LEU A 50 -19.98 4.67 23.09
C LEU A 50 -19.76 6.18 23.14
N LYS A 51 -20.84 6.95 23.18
CA LYS A 51 -20.85 8.43 23.38
C LYS A 51 -20.33 8.79 24.79
N ASN A 52 -19.14 8.35 25.12
CA ASN A 52 -18.52 8.62 26.40
C ASN A 52 -17.64 9.86 26.29
N ASN A 53 -18.20 11.02 26.67
CA ASN A 53 -17.51 12.31 26.64
C ASN A 53 -16.46 12.49 27.75
N LYS A 54 -16.11 11.45 28.53
CA LYS A 54 -15.13 11.58 29.61
C LYS A 54 -13.79 12.15 29.15
N CYS A 55 -13.38 11.87 27.91
CA CYS A 55 -12.15 12.42 27.35
C CYS A 55 -12.29 13.87 26.87
N ALA A 56 -13.50 14.34 26.53
CA ALA A 56 -13.72 15.68 25.96
C ALA A 56 -13.30 16.82 26.90
N GLY A 57 -13.32 16.58 28.21
CA GLY A 57 -12.87 17.53 29.23
C GLY A 57 -11.34 17.61 29.43
N ASN A 58 -10.59 16.65 28.89
CA ASN A 58 -9.15 16.59 29.06
C ASN A 58 -8.44 17.74 28.34
N LYS A 59 -7.54 18.44 29.03
CA LYS A 59 -6.79 19.58 28.48
C LYS A 59 -6.02 19.22 27.22
N LYS A 60 -5.39 18.02 27.16
CA LYS A 60 -4.65 17.56 25.98
C LYS A 60 -5.56 17.30 24.78
N VAL A 61 -6.75 16.72 25.02
CA VAL A 61 -7.75 16.50 23.98
C VAL A 61 -8.30 17.81 23.43
N LYS A 62 -8.58 18.78 24.30
CA LYS A 62 -9.02 20.13 23.88
C LYS A 62 -7.93 20.86 23.08
N ALA A 63 -6.66 20.77 23.50
CA ALA A 63 -5.55 21.38 22.77
C ALA A 63 -5.37 20.73 21.39
N ALA A 64 -5.36 19.41 21.31
CA ALA A 64 -5.26 18.68 20.04
C ALA A 64 -6.44 18.98 19.11
N ARG A 65 -7.67 19.06 19.65
CA ARG A 65 -8.85 19.43 18.85
C ARG A 65 -8.74 20.85 18.28
N LYS A 66 -8.25 21.79 19.09
CA LYS A 66 -8.02 23.17 18.64
C LYS A 66 -6.98 23.20 17.52
N GLU A 67 -5.83 22.55 17.74
CA GLU A 67 -4.76 22.46 16.75
C GLU A 67 -5.24 21.84 15.42
N LEU A 68 -6.01 20.75 15.48
CA LEU A 68 -6.59 20.14 14.28
C LEU A 68 -7.56 21.08 13.55
N LEU A 69 -8.37 21.82 14.30
CA LEU A 69 -9.30 22.78 13.72
C LEU A 69 -8.56 23.97 13.08
N ASP A 70 -7.53 24.48 13.76
CA ASP A 70 -6.70 25.57 13.22
C ASP A 70 -5.98 25.12 11.93
N ASN A 71 -5.40 23.92 11.91
CA ASN A 71 -4.79 23.33 10.72
C ASN A 71 -5.79 23.10 9.59
N TYR A 72 -6.99 22.60 9.91
CA TYR A 72 -8.05 22.44 8.92
C TYR A 72 -8.45 23.77 8.30
N ASN A 73 -8.62 24.82 9.09
CA ASN A 73 -9.01 26.14 8.58
C ASN A 73 -7.93 26.72 7.66
N ILE A 74 -6.65 26.53 7.99
CA ILE A 74 -5.54 26.96 7.12
C ILE A 74 -5.58 26.16 5.81
N TYR A 75 -5.68 24.84 5.89
CA TYR A 75 -5.75 23.98 4.72
C TYR A 75 -6.96 24.31 3.84
N TYR A 76 -8.12 24.53 4.45
CA TYR A 76 -9.35 24.91 3.74
C TYR A 76 -9.20 26.25 3.03
N ALA A 77 -8.58 27.23 3.66
CA ALA A 77 -8.36 28.55 3.05
C ALA A 77 -7.46 28.47 1.81
N ASP A 78 -6.41 27.63 1.89
CA ASP A 78 -5.41 27.47 0.80
C ASP A 78 -5.91 26.55 -0.33
N ASN A 79 -6.94 25.74 -0.08
CA ASN A 79 -7.43 24.71 -1.01
C ASN A 79 -8.98 24.79 -1.21
N LYS A 80 -9.52 25.98 -1.11
CA LYS A 80 -10.97 26.18 -1.14
C LYS A 80 -11.63 25.61 -2.41
N ASP A 81 -11.00 25.83 -3.55
CA ASP A 81 -11.52 25.38 -4.84
C ASP A 81 -11.51 23.85 -4.97
N TYR A 82 -10.59 23.19 -4.31
CA TYR A 82 -10.49 21.73 -4.25
C TYR A 82 -11.47 21.09 -3.25
N LEU A 83 -11.89 21.85 -2.23
CA LEU A 83 -12.77 21.39 -1.15
C LEU A 83 -14.22 21.87 -1.29
N THR A 84 -14.53 22.61 -2.33
CA THR A 84 -15.91 22.97 -2.69
C THR A 84 -16.55 21.84 -3.49
N ASP A 85 -17.90 21.83 -3.54
CA ASP A 85 -18.71 20.80 -4.20
C ASP A 85 -18.19 20.45 -5.60
N THR A 86 -17.24 19.56 -5.67
CA THR A 86 -16.77 18.97 -6.92
C THR A 86 -17.74 17.87 -7.29
N ASP A 87 -18.32 17.96 -8.46
CA ASP A 87 -19.06 16.83 -9.02
C ASP A 87 -18.04 15.81 -9.53
N TYR A 88 -17.72 14.85 -8.67
CA TYR A 88 -16.74 13.82 -8.99
C TYR A 88 -17.19 12.91 -10.16
N THR A 89 -18.45 12.95 -10.55
CA THR A 89 -18.92 12.16 -11.68
C THR A 89 -18.33 12.65 -12.99
N ASP A 90 -18.04 13.95 -13.11
CA ASP A 90 -17.39 14.54 -14.28
C ASP A 90 -15.92 14.08 -14.43
N GLU A 91 -15.30 13.58 -13.35
CA GLU A 91 -13.92 13.10 -13.32
C GLU A 91 -13.82 11.57 -13.39
N THR A 92 -14.94 10.86 -13.41
CA THR A 92 -14.94 9.39 -13.50
C THR A 92 -14.95 8.93 -14.95
N VAL A 93 -14.42 7.74 -15.17
CA VAL A 93 -14.41 7.08 -16.48
C VAL A 93 -15.17 5.76 -16.39
N GLU A 94 -15.79 5.39 -17.48
CA GLU A 94 -16.46 4.08 -17.59
C GLU A 94 -15.40 2.97 -17.58
N VAL A 95 -15.68 1.90 -16.86
CA VAL A 95 -14.78 0.75 -16.74
C VAL A 95 -15.50 -0.54 -17.15
N ASN A 96 -14.75 -1.53 -17.61
CA ASN A 96 -15.33 -2.81 -18.03
C ASN A 96 -15.83 -3.61 -16.83
N ASN A 97 -15.03 -3.68 -15.77
CA ASN A 97 -15.37 -4.43 -14.56
C ASN A 97 -14.58 -3.94 -13.35
N ILE A 98 -15.17 -4.12 -12.16
CA ILE A 98 -14.49 -3.93 -10.88
C ILE A 98 -14.77 -5.14 -10.00
N ALA A 99 -13.75 -5.70 -9.38
CA ALA A 99 -13.88 -6.79 -8.42
C ALA A 99 -13.20 -6.43 -7.09
N LEU A 100 -13.81 -6.85 -5.99
CA LEU A 100 -13.26 -6.68 -4.64
C LEU A 100 -12.55 -7.97 -4.20
N LEU A 101 -11.27 -7.86 -3.90
CA LEU A 101 -10.53 -8.89 -3.18
C LEU A 101 -10.49 -8.53 -1.69
N SER A 102 -10.79 -9.47 -0.82
CA SER A 102 -10.79 -9.22 0.62
C SER A 102 -10.26 -10.41 1.42
N ASN A 103 -9.51 -10.11 2.48
CA ASN A 103 -9.16 -11.13 3.47
C ASN A 103 -10.36 -11.44 4.38
N PRO A 104 -10.42 -12.67 4.93
CA PRO A 104 -11.39 -13.01 5.97
C PRO A 104 -11.34 -12.03 7.14
N ILE A 105 -12.50 -11.72 7.75
CA ILE A 105 -12.61 -10.72 8.81
C ILE A 105 -12.34 -11.26 10.22
N GLU A 106 -12.23 -12.57 10.38
CA GLU A 106 -12.04 -13.22 11.68
C GLU A 106 -10.74 -12.78 12.34
N CYS A 107 -10.76 -12.68 13.67
CA CYS A 107 -9.56 -12.43 14.46
C CYS A 107 -8.64 -13.65 14.48
N GLY A 108 -7.33 -13.41 14.47
CA GLY A 108 -6.30 -14.46 14.49
C GLY A 108 -5.71 -14.74 13.12
N ALA A 109 -5.03 -15.87 12.99
CA ALA A 109 -4.39 -16.26 11.74
C ALA A 109 -5.44 -16.61 10.66
N LYS A 110 -5.30 -16.02 9.50
CA LYS A 110 -6.22 -16.12 8.36
C LYS A 110 -5.64 -16.96 7.24
N LYS A 111 -6.53 -17.46 6.37
CA LYS A 111 -6.11 -17.96 5.07
C LYS A 111 -5.63 -16.79 4.20
N PRO A 112 -4.56 -16.96 3.42
CA PRO A 112 -3.97 -15.90 2.60
C PRO A 112 -4.78 -15.67 1.31
N VAL A 113 -6.05 -15.25 1.43
CA VAL A 113 -6.99 -15.19 0.30
C VAL A 113 -6.57 -14.13 -0.71
N VAL A 114 -6.36 -12.89 -0.26
CA VAL A 114 -5.94 -11.79 -1.16
C VAL A 114 -4.60 -12.12 -1.82
N TRP A 115 -3.63 -12.62 -1.06
CA TRP A 115 -2.33 -13.00 -1.63
C TRP A 115 -2.46 -14.06 -2.72
N TYR A 116 -3.25 -15.11 -2.45
CA TYR A 116 -3.48 -16.19 -3.42
C TYR A 116 -4.15 -15.66 -4.70
N GLN A 117 -5.23 -14.90 -4.56
CA GLN A 117 -5.96 -14.33 -5.68
C GLN A 117 -5.09 -13.36 -6.50
N LEU A 118 -4.36 -12.48 -5.80
CA LEU A 118 -3.50 -11.48 -6.44
C LEU A 118 -2.34 -12.16 -7.20
N THR A 119 -1.68 -13.16 -6.60
CA THR A 119 -0.61 -13.89 -7.30
C THR A 119 -1.15 -14.66 -8.50
N LYS A 120 -2.35 -15.27 -8.39
CA LYS A 120 -2.98 -15.95 -9.53
C LYS A 120 -3.39 -15.01 -10.64
N LEU A 121 -3.81 -13.81 -10.31
CA LEU A 121 -4.09 -12.78 -11.32
C LEU A 121 -2.80 -12.34 -12.03
N MET A 122 -1.75 -12.06 -11.26
CA MET A 122 -0.45 -11.68 -11.81
C MET A 122 0.20 -12.78 -12.68
N GLU A 123 0.07 -14.06 -12.30
CA GLU A 123 0.57 -15.20 -13.11
C GLU A 123 -0.07 -15.30 -14.50
N GLN A 124 -1.20 -14.63 -14.73
CA GLN A 124 -1.94 -14.64 -16.00
C GLN A 124 -1.60 -13.44 -16.91
N ALA A 125 -0.71 -12.57 -16.48
CA ALA A 125 -0.28 -11.45 -17.31
C ALA A 125 0.40 -11.94 -18.60
N ASP A 126 0.09 -11.29 -19.70
CA ASP A 126 0.66 -11.61 -21.02
C ASP A 126 2.10 -11.12 -21.17
N SER A 127 2.45 -10.00 -20.56
CA SER A 127 3.73 -9.31 -20.79
C SER A 127 4.39 -8.68 -19.59
N GLN A 128 3.60 -8.07 -18.69
CA GLN A 128 4.18 -7.29 -17.59
C GLN A 128 3.35 -7.25 -16.33
N VAL A 129 4.05 -7.20 -15.20
CA VAL A 129 3.48 -6.89 -13.88
C VAL A 129 4.34 -5.83 -13.21
N LYS A 130 3.74 -4.75 -12.76
CA LYS A 130 4.39 -3.69 -12.01
C LYS A 130 3.77 -3.55 -10.63
N ILE A 131 4.57 -3.69 -9.58
CA ILE A 131 4.12 -3.71 -8.19
C ILE A 131 4.72 -2.53 -7.44
N HIS A 132 3.90 -1.76 -6.73
CA HIS A 132 4.36 -0.81 -5.73
C HIS A 132 3.88 -1.21 -4.34
N THR A 133 4.79 -1.31 -3.39
CA THR A 133 4.49 -1.63 -1.99
C THR A 133 5.45 -0.91 -1.05
N PRO A 134 5.02 -0.44 0.14
CA PRO A 134 5.90 0.28 1.06
C PRO A 134 6.98 -0.60 1.69
N TYR A 135 6.73 -1.89 1.85
CA TYR A 135 7.65 -2.88 2.40
C TYR A 135 7.42 -4.26 1.80
N ILE A 136 8.41 -5.10 1.95
CA ILE A 136 8.36 -6.50 1.57
C ILE A 136 8.92 -7.34 2.71
N ILE A 137 8.05 -8.15 3.35
CA ILE A 137 8.35 -9.01 4.50
C ILE A 137 7.73 -10.38 4.22
N CYS A 138 8.44 -11.24 3.53
CA CYS A 138 7.90 -12.48 3.00
C CYS A 138 8.37 -13.71 3.80
N ASN A 139 7.47 -14.69 3.90
CA ASN A 139 7.83 -16.08 4.21
C ASN A 139 8.08 -16.89 2.92
N GLU A 140 8.45 -18.16 3.05
CA GLU A 140 8.78 -19.00 1.89
C GLU A 140 7.58 -19.12 0.93
N TYR A 141 6.35 -19.26 1.43
CA TYR A 141 5.16 -19.32 0.59
C TYR A 141 4.95 -18.05 -0.27
N MET A 142 5.28 -16.89 0.31
CA MET A 142 5.18 -15.61 -0.41
C MET A 142 6.32 -15.46 -1.44
N TYR A 143 7.54 -15.87 -1.11
CA TYR A 143 8.65 -15.91 -2.08
C TYR A 143 8.35 -16.86 -3.23
N ASP A 144 7.80 -18.05 -2.96
CA ASP A 144 7.39 -19.01 -3.98
C ASP A 144 6.29 -18.43 -4.89
N GLY A 145 5.35 -17.64 -4.33
CA GLY A 145 4.34 -16.94 -5.10
C GLY A 145 4.94 -15.91 -6.05
N LEU A 146 5.82 -15.04 -5.56
CA LEU A 146 6.53 -14.04 -6.38
C LEU A 146 7.37 -14.72 -7.48
N LYS A 147 8.08 -15.77 -7.10
CA LYS A 147 8.88 -16.54 -8.06
C LYS A 147 8.02 -17.12 -9.19
N LYS A 148 6.85 -17.68 -8.90
CA LYS A 148 5.93 -18.21 -9.92
C LYS A 148 5.46 -17.11 -10.87
N VAL A 149 5.15 -15.92 -10.36
CA VAL A 149 4.83 -14.78 -11.21
C VAL A 149 6.00 -14.46 -12.14
N CYS A 150 7.24 -14.36 -11.61
CA CYS A 150 8.43 -14.10 -12.42
C CYS A 150 8.77 -15.24 -13.41
N ASP A 151 8.43 -16.49 -13.08
CA ASP A 151 8.63 -17.63 -13.98
C ASP A 151 7.57 -17.64 -15.11
N SER A 152 6.42 -16.99 -14.92
CA SER A 152 5.29 -16.96 -15.88
C SER A 152 5.26 -15.72 -16.76
N VAL A 153 5.78 -14.59 -16.27
CA VAL A 153 5.66 -13.28 -16.92
C VAL A 153 7.05 -12.71 -17.19
N GLU A 154 7.25 -12.18 -18.40
CA GLU A 154 8.56 -11.72 -18.88
C GLU A 154 9.09 -10.54 -18.06
N ASN A 155 8.25 -9.55 -17.76
CA ASN A 155 8.65 -8.32 -17.12
C ASN A 155 7.92 -8.13 -15.78
N VAL A 156 8.55 -8.46 -14.67
CA VAL A 156 7.99 -8.29 -13.34
C VAL A 156 8.86 -7.36 -12.52
N SER A 157 8.33 -6.17 -12.21
CA SER A 157 9.03 -5.16 -11.43
C SER A 157 8.32 -4.85 -10.12
N LEU A 158 9.11 -4.52 -9.10
CA LEU A 158 8.60 -4.12 -7.79
C LEU A 158 9.36 -2.90 -7.29
N MET A 159 8.63 -1.83 -6.94
CA MET A 159 9.20 -0.71 -6.20
C MET A 159 8.82 -0.77 -4.72
N THR A 160 9.82 -0.61 -3.86
CA THR A 160 9.66 -0.49 -2.41
C THR A 160 10.57 0.60 -1.87
N ASN A 161 10.36 1.02 -0.61
CA ASN A 161 11.28 1.97 0.01
C ASN A 161 12.67 1.35 0.16
N SER A 162 13.71 2.12 -0.13
CA SER A 162 15.07 1.72 0.26
C SER A 162 15.18 1.58 1.78
N VAL A 163 16.19 0.88 2.23
CA VAL A 163 16.47 0.73 3.66
C VAL A 163 16.64 2.09 4.35
N GLY A 164 17.26 3.04 3.66
CA GLY A 164 17.47 4.40 4.15
C GLY A 164 16.20 5.25 4.19
N ASN A 165 15.29 5.04 3.25
CA ASN A 165 14.09 5.85 3.06
C ASN A 165 12.85 5.34 3.81
N ASN A 166 12.82 4.07 4.21
CA ASN A 166 11.64 3.44 4.82
C ASN A 166 11.34 3.98 6.22
N GLY A 167 10.15 4.54 6.43
CA GLY A 167 9.68 5.04 7.72
C GLY A 167 9.41 3.94 8.76
N ASN A 168 9.15 2.70 8.32
CA ASN A 168 8.95 1.55 9.18
C ASN A 168 10.30 0.86 9.49
N PRO A 169 10.82 0.94 10.74
CA PRO A 169 12.10 0.34 11.09
C PRO A 169 12.10 -1.20 11.02
N PHE A 170 10.95 -1.83 11.17
CA PHE A 170 10.80 -3.28 11.06
C PHE A 170 10.87 -3.71 9.59
N GLY A 171 10.11 -3.05 8.72
CA GLY A 171 10.18 -3.28 7.28
C GLY A 171 11.58 -3.04 6.72
N SER A 172 12.26 -1.96 7.15
CA SER A 172 13.66 -1.70 6.78
C SER A 172 14.60 -2.83 7.21
N ALA A 173 14.46 -3.32 8.44
CA ALA A 173 15.36 -4.34 9.00
C ALA A 173 15.14 -5.70 8.34
N ASP A 174 13.89 -6.06 8.05
CA ASP A 174 13.59 -7.32 7.36
C ASP A 174 14.06 -7.30 5.92
N TYR A 175 13.78 -6.23 5.18
CA TYR A 175 14.26 -6.07 3.81
C TYR A 175 15.80 -6.09 3.74
N TYR A 176 16.47 -5.36 4.64
CA TYR A 176 17.93 -5.40 4.75
C TYR A 176 18.46 -6.82 4.98
N ALA A 177 17.74 -7.63 5.75
CA ALA A 177 18.15 -8.99 6.09
C ALA A 177 17.90 -10.02 4.98
N HIS A 178 16.92 -9.77 4.12
CA HIS A 178 16.39 -10.76 3.17
C HIS A 178 16.38 -10.25 1.71
N LYS A 179 17.05 -9.13 1.43
CA LYS A 179 17.12 -8.54 0.09
C LYS A 179 17.56 -9.57 -0.97
N ASP A 180 18.54 -10.39 -0.64
CA ASP A 180 19.02 -11.42 -1.57
C ASP A 180 17.94 -12.44 -1.92
N LYS A 181 17.06 -12.80 -0.96
CA LYS A 181 15.91 -13.67 -1.23
C LYS A 181 14.88 -13.00 -2.13
N VAL A 182 14.62 -11.70 -1.92
CA VAL A 182 13.71 -10.93 -2.79
C VAL A 182 14.23 -10.90 -4.21
N LEU A 183 15.49 -10.53 -4.41
CA LEU A 183 16.13 -10.53 -5.72
C LEU A 183 16.19 -11.94 -6.35
N GLY A 184 16.39 -12.96 -5.51
CA GLY A 184 16.39 -14.37 -5.92
C GLY A 184 15.05 -14.90 -6.45
N THR A 185 13.93 -14.17 -6.29
CA THR A 185 12.65 -14.53 -6.90
C THR A 185 12.59 -14.22 -8.40
N GLY A 186 13.52 -13.42 -8.92
CA GLY A 186 13.50 -12.94 -10.30
C GLY A 186 12.91 -11.56 -10.48
N LEU A 187 12.41 -10.94 -9.41
CA LEU A 187 11.87 -9.58 -9.44
C LEU A 187 12.93 -8.55 -9.83
N GLU A 188 12.57 -7.64 -10.70
CA GLU A 188 13.28 -6.39 -10.90
C GLU A 188 12.93 -5.41 -9.76
N VAL A 189 13.84 -5.22 -8.82
CA VAL A 189 13.55 -4.44 -7.59
C VAL A 189 14.09 -3.02 -7.69
N TRP A 190 13.18 -2.05 -7.53
CA TRP A 190 13.47 -0.63 -7.48
C TRP A 190 13.35 -0.10 -6.06
N GLU A 191 14.42 0.51 -5.54
CA GLU A 191 14.47 1.10 -4.22
C GLU A 191 14.19 2.59 -4.29
N TYR A 192 13.05 3.01 -3.76
CA TYR A 192 12.62 4.41 -3.70
C TYR A 192 13.41 5.21 -2.67
N GLU A 193 13.90 6.38 -3.09
CA GLU A 193 14.81 7.26 -2.35
C GLU A 193 14.28 8.71 -2.23
N GLY A 194 12.98 8.93 -2.33
CA GLY A 194 12.38 10.28 -2.42
C GLY A 194 12.42 11.12 -1.15
N GLY A 195 13.12 10.68 -0.08
CA GLY A 195 13.32 11.45 1.15
C GLY A 195 12.17 11.35 2.18
N TYR A 196 11.05 10.75 1.81
CA TYR A 196 9.93 10.41 2.67
C TYR A 196 9.40 9.01 2.32
N SER A 197 8.79 8.35 3.29
CA SER A 197 8.36 6.97 3.10
C SER A 197 7.19 6.90 2.11
N TYR A 198 7.38 6.17 1.01
CA TYR A 198 6.32 5.79 0.11
C TYR A 198 5.35 4.81 0.80
N HIS A 199 4.04 4.97 0.58
CA HIS A 199 3.05 4.13 1.25
C HIS A 199 1.91 3.60 0.35
N GLY A 200 1.98 3.81 -0.96
CA GLY A 200 1.02 3.27 -1.92
C GLY A 200 1.14 1.75 -2.05
N LYS A 201 0.02 1.08 -2.29
CA LYS A 201 -0.08 -0.34 -2.62
C LYS A 201 -0.87 -0.45 -3.90
N SER A 202 -0.18 -0.80 -4.97
CA SER A 202 -0.79 -0.85 -6.30
C SER A 202 -0.11 -1.90 -7.15
N VAL A 203 -0.87 -2.51 -8.04
CA VAL A 203 -0.34 -3.41 -9.06
C VAL A 203 -0.94 -3.00 -10.40
N LEU A 204 -0.10 -2.96 -11.43
CA LEU A 204 -0.52 -2.92 -12.82
C LEU A 204 -0.21 -4.26 -13.45
N ILE A 205 -1.14 -4.80 -14.22
CA ILE A 205 -1.00 -6.03 -14.97
C ILE A 205 -1.34 -5.68 -16.41
N ASP A 206 -0.41 -5.89 -17.30
CA ASP A 206 -0.44 -5.49 -18.71
C ASP A 206 -0.86 -4.02 -18.89
N ASP A 207 -1.73 -3.69 -19.84
CA ASP A 207 -2.14 -2.33 -20.13
C ASP A 207 -3.62 -2.04 -19.78
N ASP A 208 -4.27 -2.96 -19.06
CA ASP A 208 -5.72 -2.90 -18.78
C ASP A 208 -6.11 -3.16 -17.34
N ILE A 209 -5.37 -3.97 -16.57
CA ILE A 209 -5.75 -4.29 -15.19
C ILE A 209 -4.97 -3.44 -14.18
N SER A 210 -5.73 -2.80 -13.30
CA SER A 210 -5.21 -2.02 -12.16
C SER A 210 -5.69 -2.61 -10.84
N VAL A 211 -4.79 -2.68 -9.86
CA VAL A 211 -5.15 -3.12 -8.50
C VAL A 211 -4.70 -2.08 -7.49
N VAL A 212 -5.62 -1.59 -6.67
CA VAL A 212 -5.36 -0.57 -5.65
C VAL A 212 -6.05 -0.95 -4.35
N GLY A 213 -5.37 -0.74 -3.22
CA GLY A 213 -6.01 -1.00 -1.93
C GLY A 213 -5.08 -0.87 -0.72
N SER A 214 -5.36 -1.67 0.30
CA SER A 214 -4.67 -1.59 1.59
C SER A 214 -3.58 -2.64 1.78
N PHE A 215 -3.53 -3.68 0.94
CA PHE A 215 -2.69 -4.87 1.11
C PHE A 215 -1.21 -4.58 0.86
N ASN A 216 -0.37 -4.79 1.88
CA ASN A 216 1.07 -4.78 1.74
C ASN A 216 1.61 -6.18 1.41
N ILE A 217 2.79 -6.26 0.79
CA ILE A 217 3.51 -7.52 0.66
C ILE A 217 4.27 -7.81 1.97
N ASP A 218 3.50 -8.08 3.02
CA ASP A 218 4.02 -8.50 4.31
C ASP A 218 3.17 -9.62 4.94
N MET A 219 3.77 -10.37 5.87
CA MET A 219 3.10 -11.51 6.49
C MET A 219 1.89 -11.08 7.33
N ARG A 220 1.89 -9.86 7.83
CA ARG A 220 0.77 -9.32 8.58
C ARG A 220 -0.45 -9.10 7.68
N SER A 221 -0.27 -8.46 6.54
CA SER A 221 -1.32 -8.27 5.54
C SER A 221 -1.82 -9.61 4.99
N VAL A 222 -0.91 -10.57 4.82
CA VAL A 222 -1.28 -11.90 4.28
C VAL A 222 -2.09 -12.74 5.27
N TYR A 223 -1.75 -12.71 6.57
CA TYR A 223 -2.28 -13.70 7.53
C TYR A 223 -3.05 -13.11 8.72
N LEU A 224 -2.99 -11.81 8.98
CA LEU A 224 -3.55 -11.22 10.19
C LEU A 224 -4.54 -10.09 9.94
N ASP A 225 -4.24 -9.18 9.02
CA ASP A 225 -5.04 -7.98 8.83
C ASP A 225 -6.25 -8.22 7.90
N THR A 226 -7.26 -7.41 8.06
CA THR A 226 -8.40 -7.32 7.15
C THR A 226 -8.04 -6.38 6.01
N GLU A 227 -7.62 -6.94 4.91
CA GLU A 227 -7.16 -6.17 3.74
C GLU A 227 -8.17 -6.19 2.61
N LEU A 228 -8.17 -5.13 1.83
CA LEU A 228 -9.00 -4.93 0.66
C LEU A 228 -8.15 -4.50 -0.53
N MET A 229 -8.44 -5.07 -1.71
CA MET A 229 -7.92 -4.59 -2.98
C MET A 229 -9.07 -4.52 -3.98
N LEU A 230 -9.18 -3.42 -4.71
CA LEU A 230 -10.03 -3.32 -5.90
C LEU A 230 -9.20 -3.69 -7.12
N VAL A 231 -9.74 -4.59 -7.92
CA VAL A 231 -9.23 -4.96 -9.25
C VAL A 231 -10.12 -4.27 -10.27
N ILE A 232 -9.54 -3.45 -11.12
CA ILE A 232 -10.25 -2.61 -12.09
C ILE A 232 -9.78 -2.97 -13.48
N ASP A 233 -10.69 -3.41 -14.32
CA ASP A 233 -10.48 -3.68 -15.74
C ASP A 233 -10.81 -2.41 -16.54
N SER A 234 -9.79 -1.63 -16.85
CA SER A 234 -9.89 -0.41 -17.65
C SER A 234 -8.50 0.06 -18.07
N LYS A 235 -8.33 0.20 -19.38
CA LYS A 235 -7.09 0.74 -19.95
C LYS A 235 -6.83 2.16 -19.50
N GLU A 236 -7.84 3.00 -19.47
CA GLU A 236 -7.70 4.41 -19.04
C GLU A 236 -7.28 4.53 -17.59
N ILE A 237 -7.88 3.75 -16.68
CA ILE A 237 -7.47 3.71 -15.27
C ILE A 237 -6.05 3.15 -15.12
N ASN A 238 -5.69 2.15 -15.94
CA ASN A 238 -4.34 1.59 -15.95
C ASN A 238 -3.31 2.65 -16.37
N GLU A 239 -3.58 3.42 -17.41
CA GLU A 239 -2.73 4.53 -17.86
C GLU A 239 -2.61 5.63 -16.78
N GLN A 240 -3.72 6.03 -16.13
CA GLN A 240 -3.73 7.02 -15.04
C GLN A 240 -2.88 6.54 -13.85
N LEU A 241 -3.08 5.30 -13.40
CA LEU A 241 -2.32 4.71 -12.30
C LEU A 241 -0.85 4.56 -12.68
N GLY A 242 -0.57 4.13 -13.91
CA GLY A 242 0.79 3.99 -14.46
C GLY A 242 1.55 5.32 -14.45
N GLY A 243 0.93 6.39 -14.91
CA GLY A 243 1.49 7.74 -14.85
C GLY A 243 1.79 8.19 -13.41
N ALA A 244 0.86 7.94 -12.49
CA ALA A 244 1.06 8.25 -11.07
C ALA A 244 2.21 7.40 -10.47
N MET A 245 2.32 6.11 -10.81
CA MET A 245 3.41 5.23 -10.35
C MET A 245 4.77 5.70 -10.88
N GLN A 246 4.84 6.04 -12.16
CA GLN A 246 6.08 6.47 -12.83
C GLN A 246 6.73 7.70 -12.16
N THR A 247 5.93 8.62 -11.64
CA THR A 247 6.48 9.81 -10.95
C THR A 247 7.34 9.44 -9.73
N TYR A 248 7.05 8.32 -9.06
CA TYR A 248 7.85 7.82 -7.94
C TYR A 248 9.05 7.02 -8.42
N GLU A 249 8.91 6.26 -9.51
CA GLU A 249 9.99 5.46 -10.09
C GLU A 249 11.18 6.32 -10.51
N HIS A 250 10.95 7.56 -10.96
CA HIS A 250 12.01 8.53 -11.24
C HIS A 250 12.87 8.90 -10.02
N SER A 251 12.40 8.57 -8.82
CA SER A 251 13.16 8.75 -7.57
C SER A 251 13.63 7.40 -6.98
N ALA A 252 13.72 6.37 -7.80
CA ALA A 252 14.15 5.04 -7.38
C ALA A 252 15.41 4.58 -8.14
N ARG A 253 16.13 3.62 -7.55
CA ARG A 253 17.30 2.97 -8.13
C ARG A 253 17.05 1.47 -8.20
N LYS A 254 17.40 0.84 -9.30
CA LYS A 254 17.27 -0.60 -9.46
C LYS A 254 18.41 -1.31 -8.72
N ALA A 255 18.05 -2.25 -7.88
CA ALA A 255 19.00 -3.03 -7.11
C ALA A 255 19.40 -4.29 -7.89
N ASN A 256 20.71 -4.56 -7.98
CA ASN A 256 21.26 -5.74 -8.65
C ASN A 256 21.70 -6.79 -7.62
N ALA A 257 21.71 -8.05 -8.04
CA ALA A 257 22.07 -9.18 -7.18
C ALA A 257 23.56 -9.15 -6.70
N ASP A 258 24.42 -8.47 -7.45
CA ASP A 258 25.84 -8.27 -7.09
C ASP A 258 26.07 -7.12 -6.09
N GLY A 259 24.99 -6.48 -5.62
CA GLY A 259 25.03 -5.35 -4.70
C GLY A 259 25.24 -3.98 -5.36
N THR A 260 25.36 -3.93 -6.68
CA THR A 260 25.38 -2.68 -7.46
C THR A 260 23.99 -2.15 -7.70
N TYR A 261 23.90 -0.93 -8.26
CA TYR A 261 22.64 -0.29 -8.60
C TYR A 261 22.70 0.30 -10.02
N ASP A 262 21.65 0.05 -10.78
CA ASP A 262 21.36 0.84 -11.97
C ASP A 262 20.62 2.11 -11.56
N ASN A 263 21.12 3.25 -11.98
CA ASN A 263 20.61 4.55 -11.55
C ASN A 263 20.42 5.50 -12.75
N PRO A 264 19.43 5.22 -13.61
CA PRO A 264 19.22 6.00 -14.83
C PRO A 264 18.79 7.45 -14.55
N TYR A 265 18.23 7.71 -13.38
CA TYR A 265 17.70 9.02 -12.98
C TYR A 265 18.66 9.82 -12.10
N ASN A 266 19.88 9.36 -11.87
CA ASN A 266 20.89 10.02 -11.00
C ASN A 266 20.37 10.29 -9.57
N VAL A 267 19.57 9.39 -9.04
CA VAL A 267 18.95 9.49 -7.70
C VAL A 267 20.02 9.36 -6.62
N GLN A 268 20.01 10.28 -5.65
CA GLN A 268 20.92 10.19 -4.50
C GLN A 268 20.33 9.26 -3.42
N PRO A 269 21.09 8.28 -2.92
CA PRO A 269 20.62 7.38 -1.88
C PRO A 269 20.37 8.14 -0.56
N VAL A 270 19.27 7.82 0.10
CA VAL A 270 19.03 8.29 1.47
C VAL A 270 20.00 7.63 2.43
N ALA A 271 20.89 8.43 3.00
CA ALA A 271 21.96 7.92 3.87
C ALA A 271 21.42 7.24 5.14
N LEU A 272 21.93 6.06 5.41
CA LEU A 272 21.65 5.35 6.65
C LEU A 272 22.53 5.91 7.77
N THR A 273 21.91 6.60 8.74
CA THR A 273 22.67 7.11 9.89
C THR A 273 23.21 5.96 10.74
N PRO A 274 24.40 6.09 11.37
CA PRO A 274 24.96 5.03 12.23
C PRO A 274 24.02 4.60 13.38
N LYS A 275 23.22 5.54 13.90
CA LYS A 275 22.19 5.25 14.92
C LYS A 275 21.09 4.35 14.37
N ARG A 276 20.62 4.65 13.15
CA ARG A 276 19.57 3.87 12.46
C ARG A 276 20.08 2.49 12.10
N GLU A 277 21.29 2.39 11.59
CA GLU A 277 21.93 1.12 11.25
C GLU A 277 22.07 0.21 12.48
N ARG A 278 22.55 0.74 13.63
CA ARG A 278 22.61 -0.01 14.90
C ARG A 278 21.23 -0.50 15.33
N ARG A 279 20.21 0.38 15.25
CA ARG A 279 18.84 0.01 15.59
C ARG A 279 18.33 -1.11 14.69
N MET A 280 18.58 -1.03 13.40
CA MET A 280 18.17 -2.07 12.45
C MET A 280 18.86 -3.41 12.72
N LYS A 281 20.16 -3.41 13.02
CA LYS A 281 20.88 -4.65 13.39
C LYS A 281 20.30 -5.27 14.67
N LEU A 282 19.92 -4.46 15.64
CA LEU A 282 19.23 -4.95 16.86
C LEU A 282 17.83 -5.52 16.53
N ILE A 283 17.06 -4.82 15.73
CA ILE A 283 15.73 -5.27 15.30
C ILE A 283 15.87 -6.57 14.49
N LYS A 284 16.81 -6.66 13.56
CA LYS A 284 17.07 -7.89 12.79
C LYS A 284 17.29 -9.09 13.70
N ASN A 285 18.09 -8.96 14.75
CA ASN A 285 18.38 -10.04 15.68
C ASN A 285 17.18 -10.41 16.56
N PHE A 286 16.27 -9.47 16.82
CA PHE A 286 15.07 -9.68 17.62
C PHE A 286 13.88 -10.16 16.77
N LEU A 287 13.78 -9.68 15.51
CA LEU A 287 12.66 -9.96 14.60
C LEU A 287 12.53 -11.42 14.17
N LEU A 288 13.58 -12.21 14.21
CA LEU A 288 13.50 -13.62 13.84
C LEU A 288 12.39 -14.38 14.58
N TRP A 289 12.01 -13.90 15.75
CA TRP A 289 10.95 -14.49 16.60
C TRP A 289 9.55 -13.94 16.33
N THR A 290 9.46 -12.74 15.79
CA THR A 290 8.18 -12.01 15.67
C THR A 290 7.83 -11.61 14.24
N ARG A 291 8.58 -12.11 13.23
CA ARG A 291 8.36 -11.78 11.81
C ARG A 291 6.92 -11.97 11.35
N TYR A 292 6.21 -12.95 11.91
CA TYR A 292 4.82 -13.22 11.58
C TYR A 292 3.83 -12.14 12.05
N LEU A 293 4.29 -11.17 12.85
CA LEU A 293 3.50 -10.01 13.29
C LEU A 293 3.68 -8.79 12.39
N PHE A 294 4.56 -8.89 11.40
CA PHE A 294 4.94 -7.80 10.50
C PHE A 294 4.82 -8.21 9.04
#